data_2dba073d9970acf95196334f563b1303
#
_entry.id   2dba073d9970acf95196334f563b1303
#
_cell.length_a   1.000
_cell.length_b   1.000
_cell.length_c   1.000
_cell.angle_alpha   90.00
_cell.angle_beta   90.00
_cell.angle_gamma   90.00
#
_symmetry.space_group_name_H-M   'P 1'
#
loop_
_entity.id
_entity.type
_entity.pdbx_description
1 polymer ?
#
loop_
_entity_poly.entity_id
_entity_poly.type
_entity_poly.pdbx_seq_one_letter_code
_entity_poly.pdbx_strand_id
1 'polypeptide(L)'
;GDSVLVDSGTTALEFVRALADHTGITIVTDDFSIADYIDRSAPALDVIILGGSLRKGHRYITGPLTLRMLEMLRPDKAFVTPTSYVPGRGLMTNNQEMAELKQAFLHCANETYVLMDASKIDAPGLLWFGTLEGVEAIVVDADPHGLVAADAEEAGCELIVAPADR
;
A
#
# COMPACT_ATOMS: atom_id res chain seq x y z
N GLY A 1 -15.83 13.21 2.13
CA GLY A 1 -15.53 11.90 1.64
C GLY A 1 -14.17 11.87 0.96
N ASP A 2 -13.29 11.04 1.49
CA ASP A 2 -11.93 10.87 0.95
C ASP A 2 -11.90 9.75 -0.10
N SER A 3 -11.10 9.94 -1.14
CA SER A 3 -10.70 8.88 -2.05
C SER A 3 -9.36 8.30 -1.59
N VAL A 4 -9.33 6.98 -1.37
CA VAL A 4 -8.21 6.29 -0.76
C VAL A 4 -7.74 5.14 -1.65
N LEU A 5 -6.54 5.28 -2.22
CA LEU A 5 -5.90 4.17 -2.91
C LEU A 5 -5.32 3.21 -1.87
N VAL A 6 -5.63 1.94 -2.03
CA VAL A 6 -5.12 0.85 -1.18
C VAL A 6 -4.47 -0.21 -2.07
N ASP A 7 -3.19 -0.42 -1.85
CA ASP A 7 -2.38 -1.43 -2.53
C ASP A 7 -2.85 -2.85 -2.20
N SER A 8 -2.24 -3.85 -2.79
CA SER A 8 -2.57 -5.26 -2.60
C SER A 8 -1.90 -5.86 -1.36
N GLY A 9 -2.51 -6.93 -0.86
CA GLY A 9 -1.94 -7.78 0.19
C GLY A 9 -2.77 -7.86 1.47
N THR A 10 -2.32 -8.73 2.37
CA THR A 10 -3.04 -9.02 3.61
C THR A 10 -3.10 -7.84 4.57
N THR A 11 -2.02 -7.09 4.71
CA THR A 11 -1.99 -5.86 5.52
C THR A 11 -2.95 -4.80 4.98
N ALA A 12 -3.00 -4.65 3.66
CA ALA A 12 -3.93 -3.74 2.99
C ALA A 12 -5.40 -4.15 3.21
N LEU A 13 -5.71 -5.44 3.15
CA LEU A 13 -7.05 -5.95 3.42
C LEU A 13 -7.47 -5.70 4.88
N GLU A 14 -6.59 -5.91 5.85
CA GLU A 14 -6.88 -5.59 7.27
C GLU A 14 -7.12 -4.09 7.49
N PHE A 15 -6.35 -3.24 6.80
CA PHE A 15 -6.59 -1.80 6.82
C PHE A 15 -8.00 -1.46 6.30
N VAL A 16 -8.44 -2.04 5.19
CA VAL A 16 -9.80 -1.81 4.66
C VAL A 16 -10.87 -2.36 5.60
N ARG A 17 -10.63 -3.49 6.26
CA ARG A 17 -11.54 -4.02 7.29
C ARG A 17 -11.75 -3.04 8.44
N ALA A 18 -10.70 -2.36 8.87
CA ALA A 18 -10.81 -1.34 9.91
C ALA A 18 -11.62 -0.11 9.46
N LEU A 19 -11.78 0.10 8.16
CA LEU A 19 -12.58 1.19 7.59
C LEU A 19 -14.04 0.81 7.32
N ALA A 20 -14.45 -0.44 7.50
CA ALA A 20 -15.73 -0.97 7.02
C ALA A 20 -16.98 -0.20 7.50
N ASP A 21 -16.91 0.38 8.70
CA ASP A 21 -18.02 1.15 9.31
C ASP A 21 -17.94 2.67 9.01
N HIS A 22 -16.92 3.12 8.29
CA HIS A 22 -16.79 4.52 7.92
C HIS A 22 -17.60 4.82 6.66
N THR A 23 -18.18 6.00 6.60
CA THR A 23 -19.03 6.43 5.48
C THR A 23 -18.34 7.49 4.63
N GLY A 24 -18.72 7.58 3.35
CA GLY A 24 -18.23 8.61 2.44
C GLY A 24 -16.78 8.39 2.01
N ILE A 25 -16.28 7.16 2.06
CA ILE A 25 -14.94 6.80 1.58
C ILE A 25 -15.09 6.00 0.28
N THR A 26 -14.32 6.39 -0.73
CA THR A 26 -14.15 5.62 -1.96
C THR A 26 -12.78 4.95 -1.95
N ILE A 27 -12.74 3.63 -1.92
CA ILE A 27 -11.51 2.84 -2.04
C ILE A 27 -11.18 2.64 -3.52
N VAL A 28 -9.93 2.94 -3.89
CA VAL A 28 -9.36 2.60 -5.20
C VAL A 28 -8.34 1.49 -4.97
N THR A 29 -8.45 0.36 -5.65
CA THR A 29 -7.55 -0.77 -5.41
C THR A 29 -7.30 -1.60 -6.66
N ASP A 30 -6.13 -2.23 -6.73
CA ASP A 30 -5.78 -3.26 -7.71
C ASP A 30 -6.01 -4.68 -7.16
N ASP A 31 -6.43 -4.82 -5.90
CA ASP A 31 -6.59 -6.10 -5.22
C ASP A 31 -8.03 -6.61 -5.33
N PHE A 32 -8.18 -7.74 -6.01
CA PHE A 32 -9.46 -8.40 -6.18
C PHE A 32 -10.08 -8.87 -4.85
N SER A 33 -9.26 -9.25 -3.87
CA SER A 33 -9.75 -9.69 -2.56
C SER A 33 -10.32 -8.52 -1.75
N ILE A 34 -9.73 -7.34 -1.86
CA ILE A 34 -10.25 -6.10 -1.24
C ILE A 34 -11.59 -5.73 -1.86
N ALA A 35 -11.69 -5.72 -3.20
CA ALA A 35 -12.93 -5.41 -3.89
C ALA A 35 -14.05 -6.40 -3.54
N ASP A 36 -13.76 -7.72 -3.51
CA ASP A 36 -14.70 -8.76 -3.11
C ASP A 36 -15.17 -8.59 -1.66
N TYR A 37 -14.25 -8.23 -0.74
CA TYR A 37 -14.60 -7.93 0.65
C TYR A 37 -15.55 -6.74 0.77
N ILE A 38 -15.26 -5.64 0.08
CA ILE A 38 -16.11 -4.43 0.11
C ILE A 38 -17.50 -4.76 -0.43
N ASP A 39 -17.59 -5.42 -1.58
CA ASP A 39 -18.86 -5.79 -2.21
C ASP A 39 -19.76 -6.62 -1.29
N ARG A 40 -19.16 -7.56 -0.53
CA ARG A 40 -19.93 -8.48 0.31
C ARG A 40 -20.17 -7.99 1.74
N SER A 41 -19.24 -7.21 2.30
CA SER A 41 -19.16 -7.06 3.75
C SER A 41 -18.98 -5.62 4.25
N ALA A 42 -18.78 -4.65 3.36
CA ALA A 42 -18.56 -3.25 3.73
C ALA A 42 -19.45 -2.29 2.94
N PRO A 43 -20.78 -2.35 3.13
CA PRO A 43 -21.72 -1.60 2.29
C PRO A 43 -21.64 -0.07 2.45
N ALA A 44 -20.90 0.42 3.44
CA ALA A 44 -20.67 1.84 3.67
C ALA A 44 -19.52 2.41 2.81
N LEU A 45 -18.71 1.55 2.21
CA LEU A 45 -17.59 1.93 1.35
C LEU A 45 -17.98 1.82 -0.13
N ASP A 46 -17.58 2.81 -0.90
CA ASP A 46 -17.56 2.70 -2.36
C ASP A 46 -16.22 2.11 -2.83
N VAL A 47 -16.21 1.43 -4.00
CA VAL A 47 -14.98 0.85 -4.53
C VAL A 47 -14.84 1.08 -6.04
N ILE A 48 -13.63 1.48 -6.43
CA ILE A 48 -13.15 1.51 -7.81
C ILE A 48 -12.04 0.47 -7.91
N ILE A 49 -12.26 -0.60 -8.68
CA ILE A 49 -11.22 -1.56 -8.97
C ILE A 49 -10.46 -1.15 -10.23
N LEU A 50 -9.13 -1.09 -10.14
CA LEU A 50 -8.28 -0.81 -11.29
C LEU A 50 -8.33 -1.99 -12.27
N GLY A 51 -8.62 -1.70 -13.53
CA GLY A 51 -8.64 -2.70 -14.59
C GLY A 51 -7.23 -3.09 -15.05
N GLY A 52 -7.13 -4.20 -15.75
CA GLY A 52 -5.85 -4.71 -16.28
C GLY A 52 -5.83 -6.22 -16.38
N SER A 53 -4.65 -6.81 -16.22
CA SER A 53 -4.44 -8.26 -16.25
C SER A 53 -4.43 -8.83 -14.84
N LEU A 54 -5.31 -9.81 -14.57
CA LEU A 54 -5.33 -10.51 -13.29
C LEU A 54 -4.12 -11.45 -13.19
N ARG A 55 -3.30 -11.24 -12.17
CA ARG A 55 -2.27 -12.21 -11.78
C ARG A 55 -2.90 -13.35 -11.00
N LYS A 56 -3.14 -14.44 -11.70
CA LYS A 56 -3.79 -15.63 -11.12
C LYS A 56 -3.03 -16.18 -9.93
N GLY A 57 -3.75 -16.59 -8.90
CA GLY A 57 -3.18 -17.09 -7.66
C GLY A 57 -2.74 -16.01 -6.67
N HIS A 58 -2.50 -14.79 -7.13
CA HIS A 58 -2.13 -13.64 -6.28
C HIS A 58 -3.30 -12.67 -6.05
N ARG A 59 -4.36 -12.76 -6.87
CA ARG A 59 -5.60 -11.97 -6.76
C ARG A 59 -5.42 -10.46 -6.87
N TYR A 60 -4.39 -9.98 -7.55
CA TYR A 60 -4.23 -8.56 -7.88
C TYR A 60 -4.11 -8.34 -9.40
N ILE A 61 -4.37 -7.12 -9.79
CA ILE A 61 -4.44 -6.68 -11.19
C ILE A 61 -3.24 -5.78 -11.46
N THR A 62 -2.62 -5.96 -12.63
CA THR A 62 -1.41 -5.22 -13.02
C THR A 62 -1.32 -5.06 -14.54
N GLY A 63 -0.28 -4.38 -15.00
CA GLY A 63 0.02 -4.19 -16.39
C GLY A 63 -0.24 -2.77 -16.92
N PRO A 64 -0.02 -2.55 -18.22
CA PRO A 64 -0.12 -1.21 -18.83
C PRO A 64 -1.49 -0.56 -18.70
N LEU A 65 -2.57 -1.33 -18.76
CA LEU A 65 -3.94 -0.82 -18.62
C LEU A 65 -4.19 -0.30 -17.21
N THR A 66 -3.65 -0.98 -16.18
CA THR A 66 -3.75 -0.54 -14.79
C THR A 66 -3.05 0.80 -14.58
N LEU A 67 -1.83 0.96 -15.12
CA LEU A 67 -1.09 2.21 -15.08
C LEU A 67 -1.84 3.35 -15.78
N ARG A 68 -2.39 3.08 -16.96
CA ARG A 68 -3.18 4.08 -17.72
C ARG A 68 -4.43 4.51 -16.95
N MET A 69 -5.11 3.59 -16.31
CA MET A 69 -6.28 3.92 -15.49
C MET A 69 -5.89 4.77 -14.28
N LEU A 70 -4.77 4.46 -13.64
CA LEU A 70 -4.26 5.21 -12.51
C LEU A 70 -3.94 6.68 -12.86
N GLU A 71 -3.43 6.94 -14.07
CA GLU A 71 -3.16 8.30 -14.56
C GLU A 71 -4.41 9.19 -14.62
N MET A 72 -5.60 8.60 -14.69
CA MET A 72 -6.88 9.31 -14.71
C MET A 72 -7.38 9.68 -13.31
N LEU A 73 -6.74 9.18 -12.27
CA LEU A 73 -7.17 9.30 -10.89
C LEU A 73 -6.19 10.16 -10.08
N ARG A 74 -6.73 10.87 -9.11
CA ARG A 74 -5.95 11.61 -8.13
C ARG A 74 -6.55 11.38 -6.74
N PRO A 75 -6.25 10.26 -6.10
CA PRO A 75 -6.73 9.98 -4.75
C PRO A 75 -6.24 11.02 -3.72
N ASP A 76 -6.99 11.21 -2.66
CA ASP A 76 -6.55 12.04 -1.55
C ASP A 76 -5.39 11.38 -0.80
N LYS A 77 -5.51 10.07 -0.58
CA LYS A 77 -4.50 9.27 0.14
C LYS A 77 -4.15 7.99 -0.61
N ALA A 78 -2.91 7.55 -0.47
CA ALA A 78 -2.45 6.24 -0.93
C ALA A 78 -1.80 5.48 0.21
N PHE A 79 -2.18 4.22 0.36
CA PHE A 79 -1.58 3.27 1.32
C PHE A 79 -0.88 2.17 0.54
N VAL A 80 0.45 2.16 0.59
CA VAL A 80 1.31 1.27 -0.19
C VAL A 80 1.94 0.23 0.73
N THR A 81 1.98 -1.01 0.26
CA THR A 81 2.52 -2.14 1.03
C THR A 81 3.72 -2.75 0.30
N PRO A 82 4.92 -2.79 0.88
CA PRO A 82 6.06 -3.46 0.27
C PRO A 82 6.03 -4.97 0.53
N THR A 83 6.70 -5.73 -0.33
CA THR A 83 7.02 -7.15 -0.07
C THR A 83 8.16 -7.25 0.94
N SER A 84 9.12 -6.34 0.86
CA SER A 84 10.18 -6.18 1.85
C SER A 84 10.66 -4.74 1.92
N TYR A 85 11.32 -4.42 3.02
CA TYR A 85 11.98 -3.15 3.28
C TYR A 85 13.44 -3.39 3.62
N VAL A 86 14.34 -2.87 2.80
CA VAL A 86 15.79 -2.98 3.03
C VAL A 86 16.30 -1.67 3.62
N PRO A 87 16.74 -1.68 4.89
CA PRO A 87 17.27 -0.47 5.54
C PRO A 87 18.38 0.20 4.71
N GLY A 88 18.32 1.52 4.59
CA GLY A 88 19.24 2.31 3.76
C GLY A 88 19.02 2.18 2.25
N ARG A 89 18.09 1.34 1.79
CA ARG A 89 17.77 1.18 0.37
C ARG A 89 16.31 1.47 0.05
N GLY A 90 15.37 1.00 0.87
CA GLY A 90 13.96 1.31 0.76
C GLY A 90 13.04 0.14 0.45
N LEU A 91 11.98 0.45 -0.27
CA LEU A 91 10.84 -0.41 -0.54
C LEU A 91 11.12 -1.36 -1.72
N MET A 92 10.86 -2.64 -1.52
CA MET A 92 11.17 -3.71 -2.48
C MET A 92 9.96 -4.58 -2.79
N THR A 93 9.96 -5.17 -3.97
CA THR A 93 9.03 -6.23 -4.40
C THR A 93 9.77 -7.24 -5.29
N ASN A 94 9.06 -8.30 -5.73
CA ASN A 94 9.67 -9.40 -6.49
C ASN A 94 9.12 -9.54 -7.92
N ASN A 95 8.18 -8.68 -8.32
CA ASN A 95 7.57 -8.72 -9.64
C ASN A 95 7.73 -7.37 -10.33
N GLN A 96 8.17 -7.37 -11.60
CA GLN A 96 8.46 -6.15 -12.34
C GLN A 96 7.22 -5.27 -12.52
N GLU A 97 6.10 -5.85 -12.94
CA GLU A 97 4.86 -5.08 -13.14
C GLU A 97 4.34 -4.49 -11.83
N MET A 98 4.53 -5.20 -10.71
CA MET A 98 4.20 -4.67 -9.38
C MET A 98 5.17 -3.57 -8.94
N ALA A 99 6.45 -3.65 -9.30
CA ALA A 99 7.41 -2.58 -9.02
C ALA A 99 7.01 -1.28 -9.73
N GLU A 100 6.64 -1.38 -11.01
CA GLU A 100 6.16 -0.24 -11.80
C GLU A 100 4.86 0.35 -11.22
N LEU A 101 3.91 -0.49 -10.86
CA LEU A 101 2.63 -0.06 -10.30
C LEU A 101 2.79 0.57 -8.91
N LYS A 102 3.55 -0.05 -8.01
CA LYS A 102 3.81 0.48 -6.66
C LYS A 102 4.60 1.79 -6.71
N GLN A 103 5.53 1.94 -7.64
CA GLN A 103 6.21 3.21 -7.88
C GLN A 103 5.20 4.30 -8.28
N ALA A 104 4.25 3.98 -9.16
CA ALA A 104 3.18 4.91 -9.52
C ALA A 104 2.27 5.22 -8.32
N PHE A 105 1.95 4.24 -7.47
CA PHE A 105 1.16 4.45 -6.25
C PHE A 105 1.82 5.42 -5.26
N LEU A 106 3.15 5.41 -5.15
CA LEU A 106 3.87 6.34 -4.27
C LEU A 106 3.71 7.81 -4.66
N HIS A 107 3.28 8.09 -5.90
CA HIS A 107 3.23 9.44 -6.45
C HIS A 107 1.84 9.88 -6.95
N CYS A 108 0.81 9.04 -6.84
CA CYS A 108 -0.50 9.33 -7.43
C CYS A 108 -1.44 10.13 -6.53
N ALA A 109 -1.20 10.15 -5.23
CA ALA A 109 -2.08 10.77 -4.24
C ALA A 109 -1.52 12.08 -3.68
N ASN A 110 -2.37 12.82 -2.97
CA ASN A 110 -1.93 14.02 -2.25
C ASN A 110 -1.05 13.67 -1.05
N GLU A 111 -1.40 12.60 -0.35
CA GLU A 111 -0.67 12.07 0.81
C GLU A 111 -0.40 10.57 0.60
N THR A 112 0.79 10.10 0.92
CA THR A 112 1.19 8.70 0.77
C THR A 112 1.67 8.13 2.09
N TYR A 113 1.20 6.93 2.40
CA TYR A 113 1.52 6.17 3.61
C TYR A 113 2.04 4.79 3.23
N VAL A 114 2.97 4.27 4.01
CA VAL A 114 3.46 2.89 3.87
C VAL A 114 2.97 2.05 5.05
N LEU A 115 2.40 0.89 4.76
CA LEU A 115 1.96 -0.07 5.77
C LEU A 115 2.78 -1.35 5.63
N MET A 116 3.40 -1.81 6.70
CA MET A 116 4.09 -3.11 6.73
C MET A 116 4.17 -3.66 8.14
N ASP A 117 4.38 -4.95 8.26
CA ASP A 117 4.75 -5.59 9.52
C ASP A 117 6.29 -5.78 9.61
N ALA A 118 6.79 -6.00 10.82
CA ALA A 118 8.22 -6.12 11.09
C ALA A 118 8.90 -7.27 10.34
N SER A 119 8.15 -8.29 9.90
CA SER A 119 8.69 -9.40 9.11
C SER A 119 9.21 -8.97 7.73
N LYS A 120 8.81 -7.78 7.28
CA LYS A 120 9.26 -7.21 6.00
C LYS A 120 10.61 -6.50 6.11
N ILE A 121 11.04 -6.15 7.31
CA ILE A 121 12.32 -5.48 7.55
C ILE A 121 13.46 -6.45 7.26
N ASP A 122 14.35 -6.05 6.35
CA ASP A 122 15.50 -6.86 5.87
C ASP A 122 15.13 -8.22 5.27
N ALA A 123 13.87 -8.40 4.88
CA ALA A 123 13.43 -9.58 4.14
C ALA A 123 13.94 -9.52 2.68
N PRO A 124 14.10 -10.68 2.02
CA PRO A 124 14.55 -10.71 0.63
C PRO A 124 13.60 -9.94 -0.31
N GLY A 125 14.18 -9.10 -1.17
CA GLY A 125 13.48 -8.36 -2.22
C GLY A 125 14.39 -8.15 -3.42
N LEU A 126 13.85 -8.36 -4.62
CA LEU A 126 14.63 -8.30 -5.86
C LEU A 126 14.61 -6.91 -6.49
N LEU A 127 13.44 -6.29 -6.53
CA LEU A 127 13.19 -5.06 -7.28
C LEU A 127 12.86 -3.90 -6.34
N TRP A 128 13.64 -2.87 -6.41
CA TRP A 128 13.39 -1.61 -5.73
C TRP A 128 12.27 -0.82 -6.42
N PHE A 129 11.39 -0.20 -5.65
CA PHE A 129 10.36 0.67 -6.23
C PHE A 129 10.24 2.06 -5.58
N GLY A 130 10.93 2.32 -4.48
CA GLY A 130 10.91 3.63 -3.86
C GLY A 130 11.60 3.70 -2.50
N THR A 131 11.63 4.90 -1.95
CA THR A 131 12.15 5.21 -0.62
C THR A 131 11.03 5.79 0.25
N LEU A 132 11.35 6.20 1.49
CA LEU A 132 10.43 6.93 2.36
C LEU A 132 10.37 8.43 2.05
N GLU A 133 11.16 8.92 1.12
CA GLU A 133 11.12 10.32 0.69
C GLU A 133 9.75 10.66 0.07
N GLY A 134 9.10 11.72 0.58
CA GLY A 134 7.76 12.10 0.14
C GLY A 134 6.62 11.26 0.73
N VAL A 135 6.93 10.30 1.61
CA VAL A 135 5.95 9.53 2.38
C VAL A 135 5.62 10.29 3.67
N GLU A 136 4.33 10.49 3.95
CA GLU A 136 3.87 11.18 5.17
C GLU A 136 4.20 10.37 6.43
N ALA A 137 3.84 9.09 6.42
CA ALA A 137 4.15 8.20 7.52
C ALA A 137 4.34 6.74 7.05
N ILE A 138 5.19 6.02 7.77
CA ILE A 138 5.30 4.57 7.71
C ILE A 138 4.75 3.97 9.00
N VAL A 139 3.82 3.03 8.86
CA VAL A 139 3.19 2.32 9.98
C VAL A 139 3.74 0.91 10.04
N VAL A 140 4.28 0.53 11.19
CA VAL A 140 4.81 -0.81 11.46
C VAL A 140 4.29 -1.31 12.81
N ASP A 141 4.22 -2.63 12.99
CA ASP A 141 3.88 -3.21 14.29
C ASP A 141 5.07 -3.23 15.28
N ALA A 142 6.30 -3.28 14.75
CA ALA A 142 7.53 -3.19 15.53
C ALA A 142 8.72 -2.73 14.67
N ASP A 143 9.68 -2.06 15.31
CA ASP A 143 11.00 -1.74 14.73
C ASP A 143 12.10 -2.08 15.76
N PRO A 144 12.39 -3.37 15.95
CA PRO A 144 13.17 -3.85 17.09
C PRO A 144 14.62 -3.36 17.11
N HIS A 145 15.16 -2.95 15.96
CA HIS A 145 16.53 -2.47 15.83
C HIS A 145 16.64 -0.98 15.47
N GLY A 146 15.51 -0.27 15.39
CA GLY A 146 15.48 1.15 15.04
C GLY A 146 15.94 1.46 13.61
N LEU A 147 15.95 0.47 12.70
CA LEU A 147 16.44 0.63 11.34
C LEU A 147 15.46 1.44 10.48
N VAL A 148 14.17 1.21 10.66
CA VAL A 148 13.12 1.98 9.98
C VAL A 148 13.08 3.40 10.55
N ALA A 149 13.23 3.56 11.87
CA ALA A 149 13.26 4.86 12.51
C ALA A 149 14.38 5.76 11.95
N ALA A 150 15.58 5.20 11.76
CA ALA A 150 16.70 5.94 11.19
C ALA A 150 16.44 6.45 9.77
N ASP A 151 15.92 5.59 8.90
CA ASP A 151 15.58 5.95 7.52
C ASP A 151 14.41 6.94 7.46
N ALA A 152 13.41 6.78 8.31
CA ALA A 152 12.26 7.66 8.40
C ALA A 152 12.68 9.08 8.84
N GLU A 153 13.54 9.19 9.83
CA GLU A 153 14.10 10.47 10.29
C GLU A 153 14.87 11.18 9.16
N GLU A 154 15.74 10.46 8.45
CA GLU A 154 16.50 11.00 7.32
C GLU A 154 15.58 11.48 6.18
N ALA A 155 14.51 10.74 5.90
CA ALA A 155 13.55 11.08 4.84
C ALA A 155 12.53 12.16 5.24
N GLY A 156 12.43 12.53 6.50
CA GLY A 156 11.37 13.42 7.00
C GLY A 156 9.99 12.74 7.05
N CYS A 157 9.97 11.41 7.16
CA CYS A 157 8.78 10.57 7.24
C CYS A 157 8.44 10.29 8.70
N GLU A 158 7.17 10.36 9.09
CA GLU A 158 6.74 9.97 10.44
C GLU A 158 6.80 8.44 10.59
N LEU A 159 7.36 7.95 11.70
CA LEU A 159 7.26 6.55 12.09
C LEU A 159 6.14 6.36 13.09
N ILE A 160 5.15 5.54 12.73
CA ILE A 160 4.06 5.13 13.63
C ILE A 160 4.25 3.66 13.96
N VAL A 161 4.51 3.37 15.24
CA VAL A 161 4.57 1.98 15.73
C VAL A 161 3.21 1.64 16.34
N ALA A 162 2.50 0.73 15.69
CA ALA A 162 1.19 0.23 16.10
C ALA A 162 1.34 -1.25 16.53
N PRO A 163 1.61 -1.53 17.82
CA PRO A 163 1.81 -2.90 18.28
C PRO A 163 0.59 -3.77 17.97
N ALA A 164 0.85 -5.01 17.55
CA ALA A 164 -0.21 -5.98 17.35
C ALA A 164 -0.96 -6.19 18.68
N ASP A 165 -2.28 -6.22 18.62
CA ASP A 165 -3.11 -6.60 19.76
C ASP A 165 -2.73 -8.02 20.20
N ARG A 166 -2.49 -8.20 21.51
CA ARG A 166 -2.09 -9.48 22.09
C ARG A 166 -3.28 -10.41 22.23
#